data_a8693de8d71d59d2a52eea7aab98b6e0
#
_entry.id   a8693de8d71d59d2a52eea7aab98b6e0
#
_cell.length_a   1.000
_cell.length_b   1.000
_cell.length_c   1.000
_cell.angle_alpha   90.00
_cell.angle_beta   90.00
_cell.angle_gamma   90.00
#
_symmetry.space_group_name_H-M   'P 1'
#
loop_
_entity.id
_entity.type
_entity.pdbx_description
1 polymer ?
#
loop_
_entity_poly.entity_id
_entity_poly.type
_entity_poly.pdbx_seq_one_letter_code
_entity_poly.pdbx_strand_id
1 'polypeptide(L)'
;MMKKRKFVLQTHEDVLKYFLKDPEIKKAYDALEPEYQVKRALIELRIRLNETQKKLADKLDTKQAYISRVERGGVSPTVNYIAKMADALNADAEIVFRPRGSKKVIRAILVKEDKVKHRAK
;
A
#
# COMPACT_ATOMS: atom_id res chain seq x y z
N MET A 1 25.78 10.38 -22.33
CA MET A 1 25.23 10.33 -22.22
C MET A 1 24.32 10.35 -21.87
N MET A 2 24.15 10.51 -21.82
CA MET A 2 23.27 10.44 -21.51
C MET A 2 22.29 10.26 -21.73
N LYS A 3 22.01 9.78 -22.04
CA LYS A 3 21.04 9.49 -22.32
C LYS A 3 20.18 9.07 -21.61
N LYS A 4 20.30 8.89 -20.82
CA LYS A 4 19.61 8.58 -19.98
C LYS A 4 18.37 9.10 -19.95
N ARG A 5 18.13 9.93 -20.39
CA ARG A 5 17.00 10.49 -20.37
C ARG A 5 15.99 9.83 -21.05
N LYS A 6 16.29 8.91 -21.69
CA LYS A 6 15.38 8.15 -22.30
C LYS A 6 14.67 7.28 -21.39
N PHE A 7 15.16 7.12 -20.21
CA PHE A 7 14.62 6.24 -19.23
C PHE A 7 13.47 6.92 -18.54
N VAL A 8 12.30 6.34 -18.60
CA VAL A 8 11.09 6.89 -18.00
C VAL A 8 10.59 5.99 -16.89
N LEU A 9 10.44 6.55 -15.72
CA LEU A 9 9.94 5.80 -14.57
C LEU A 9 8.46 6.13 -14.41
N GLN A 10 7.59 5.22 -14.82
CA GLN A 10 6.16 5.47 -14.83
C GLN A 10 5.41 4.89 -13.66
N THR A 11 5.93 3.85 -13.07
CA THR A 11 5.25 3.21 -11.96
C THR A 11 6.22 3.04 -10.81
N HIS A 12 5.64 2.75 -9.65
CA HIS A 12 6.46 2.46 -8.49
C HIS A 12 7.36 1.26 -8.77
N GLU A 13 6.84 0.27 -9.48
CA GLU A 13 7.63 -0.90 -9.83
C GLU A 13 8.81 -0.56 -10.72
N ASP A 14 8.59 0.34 -11.66
CA ASP A 14 9.68 0.77 -12.53
C ASP A 14 10.78 1.44 -11.73
N VAL A 15 10.39 2.30 -10.80
CA VAL A 15 11.36 2.97 -9.95
C VAL A 15 12.15 1.96 -9.15
N LEU A 16 11.46 1.01 -8.55
CA LEU A 16 12.13 -0.01 -7.75
C LEU A 16 13.09 -0.84 -8.59
N LYS A 17 12.65 -1.27 -9.77
CA LYS A 17 13.51 -2.06 -10.63
C LYS A 17 14.79 -1.32 -10.95
N TYR A 18 14.67 -0.04 -11.23
CA TYR A 18 15.83 0.75 -11.58
C TYR A 18 16.81 0.84 -10.42
N PHE A 19 16.32 1.23 -9.25
CA PHE A 19 17.19 1.43 -8.11
C PHE A 19 17.69 0.14 -7.48
N LEU A 20 16.92 -0.92 -7.55
CA LEU A 20 17.35 -2.18 -6.96
C LEU A 20 18.41 -2.91 -7.76
N LYS A 21 18.81 -2.34 -8.89
CA LYS A 21 19.94 -2.88 -9.63
C LYS A 21 21.23 -2.57 -8.87
N ASP A 22 21.22 -1.53 -8.07
CA ASP A 22 22.38 -1.18 -7.25
C ASP A 22 22.35 -2.06 -5.99
N PRO A 23 23.37 -2.91 -5.75
CA PRO A 23 23.35 -3.81 -4.59
C PRO A 23 23.23 -3.10 -3.27
N GLU A 24 23.82 -1.92 -3.14
CA GLU A 24 23.73 -1.20 -1.89
C GLU A 24 22.35 -0.63 -1.65
N ILE A 25 21.72 -0.14 -2.72
CA ILE A 25 20.37 0.36 -2.60
C ILE A 25 19.42 -0.77 -2.30
N LYS A 26 19.63 -1.92 -2.96
CA LYS A 26 18.79 -3.07 -2.70
C LYS A 26 18.89 -3.53 -1.25
N LYS A 27 20.09 -3.56 -0.72
CA LYS A 27 20.30 -3.96 0.66
C LYS A 27 19.59 -3.02 1.62
N ALA A 28 19.70 -1.72 1.35
CA ALA A 28 19.05 -0.73 2.18
C ALA A 28 17.52 -0.86 2.08
N TYR A 29 17.02 -1.11 0.88
CA TYR A 29 15.60 -1.28 0.69
C TYR A 29 15.08 -2.51 1.43
N ASP A 30 15.83 -3.62 1.36
CA ASP A 30 15.41 -4.85 2.02
C ASP A 30 15.38 -4.71 3.53
N ALA A 31 16.11 -3.73 4.06
CA ALA A 31 16.15 -3.50 5.50
C ALA A 31 15.08 -2.53 5.98
N LEU A 32 14.22 -2.04 5.07
CA LEU A 32 13.19 -1.10 5.46
C LEU A 32 12.21 -1.74 6.42
N GLU A 33 11.73 -0.91 7.32
CA GLU A 33 10.79 -1.37 8.32
C GLU A 33 9.47 -1.79 7.72
N PRO A 34 8.78 -2.73 8.37
CA PRO A 34 7.47 -3.16 7.88
C PRO A 34 6.49 -2.02 7.68
N GLU A 35 6.55 -0.99 8.52
CA GLU A 35 5.67 0.16 8.36
C GLU A 35 5.85 0.83 7.02
N TYR A 36 7.09 0.91 6.56
CA TYR A 36 7.35 1.52 5.27
C TYR A 36 6.72 0.72 4.16
N GLN A 37 6.80 -0.61 4.26
CA GLN A 37 6.22 -1.47 3.23
C GLN A 37 4.72 -1.28 3.15
N VAL A 38 4.07 -1.19 4.29
CA VAL A 38 2.63 -0.98 4.32
C VAL A 38 2.28 0.39 3.76
N LYS A 39 3.00 1.40 4.21
CA LYS A 39 2.76 2.76 3.73
C LYS A 39 2.87 2.84 2.22
N ARG A 40 3.91 2.23 1.68
CA ARG A 40 4.13 2.24 0.24
C ARG A 40 2.96 1.58 -0.50
N ALA A 41 2.48 0.47 0.03
CA ALA A 41 1.37 -0.23 -0.60
C ALA A 41 0.09 0.61 -0.57
N LEU A 42 -0.13 1.32 0.53
CA LEU A 42 -1.32 2.16 0.64
C LEU A 42 -1.27 3.32 -0.34
N ILE A 43 -0.10 3.91 -0.50
CA ILE A 43 0.06 4.99 -1.48
C ILE A 43 -0.19 4.47 -2.88
N GLU A 44 0.37 3.31 -3.18
CA GLU A 44 0.19 2.73 -4.51
C GLU A 44 -1.28 2.44 -4.79
N LEU A 45 -1.99 1.90 -3.81
CA LEU A 45 -3.41 1.61 -3.97
C LEU A 45 -4.19 2.87 -4.29
N ARG A 46 -3.94 3.93 -3.52
CA ARG A 46 -4.64 5.18 -3.75
C ARG A 46 -4.39 5.72 -5.15
N ILE A 47 -3.12 5.70 -5.56
CA ILE A 47 -2.75 6.27 -6.85
C ILE A 47 -3.30 5.46 -8.01
N ARG A 48 -3.29 4.14 -7.90
CA ARG A 48 -3.81 3.29 -8.97
C ARG A 48 -5.30 3.52 -9.20
N LEU A 49 -6.00 3.92 -8.17
CA LEU A 49 -7.44 4.16 -8.29
C LEU A 49 -7.74 5.63 -8.54
N ASN A 50 -6.72 6.42 -8.83
CA ASN A 50 -6.88 7.84 -9.16
C ASN A 50 -7.57 8.64 -8.08
N GLU A 51 -7.31 8.29 -6.82
CA GLU A 51 -7.87 9.02 -5.70
C GLU A 51 -6.86 10.01 -5.17
N THR A 52 -7.28 11.25 -5.01
CA THR A 52 -6.41 12.24 -4.39
C THR A 52 -6.44 12.03 -2.89
N GLN A 53 -5.47 12.60 -2.20
CA GLN A 53 -5.48 12.54 -0.74
C GLN A 53 -6.75 13.19 -0.19
N LYS A 54 -7.20 14.28 -0.84
CA LYS A 54 -8.39 14.96 -0.37
C LYS A 54 -9.64 14.10 -0.54
N LYS A 55 -9.78 13.45 -1.69
CA LYS A 55 -10.94 12.60 -1.92
C LYS A 55 -10.95 11.43 -0.95
N LEU A 56 -9.78 10.85 -0.72
CA LEU A 56 -9.69 9.75 0.23
C LEU A 56 -10.07 10.21 1.63
N ALA A 57 -9.58 11.39 2.02
CA ALA A 57 -9.90 11.92 3.34
C ALA A 57 -11.40 12.13 3.49
N ASP A 58 -12.04 12.62 2.44
CA ASP A 58 -13.50 12.81 2.48
C ASP A 58 -14.20 11.46 2.66
N LYS A 59 -13.76 10.44 1.96
CA LYS A 59 -14.36 9.11 2.08
C LYS A 59 -14.17 8.51 3.45
N LEU A 60 -13.04 8.81 4.08
CA LEU A 60 -12.75 8.27 5.40
C LEU A 60 -13.24 9.17 6.54
N ASP A 61 -13.86 10.29 6.16
CA ASP A 61 -14.34 11.25 7.15
C ASP A 61 -13.19 11.69 8.06
N THR A 62 -12.09 12.03 7.45
CA THR A 62 -10.93 12.50 8.17
C THR A 62 -10.34 13.68 7.41
N LYS A 63 -9.22 14.20 7.89
CA LYS A 63 -8.59 15.35 7.28
C LYS A 63 -7.49 14.94 6.33
N GLN A 64 -7.34 15.69 5.25
CA GLN A 64 -6.26 15.41 4.31
C GLN A 64 -4.90 15.42 5.00
N ALA A 65 -4.72 16.30 5.98
CA ALA A 65 -3.45 16.37 6.70
C ALA A 65 -3.09 15.04 7.35
N TYR A 66 -4.10 14.30 7.82
CA TYR A 66 -3.83 13.01 8.42
C TYR A 66 -3.35 12.01 7.37
N ILE A 67 -4.03 11.97 6.23
CA ILE A 67 -3.62 11.09 5.13
C ILE A 67 -2.18 11.42 4.75
N SER A 68 -1.89 12.70 4.61
CA SER A 68 -0.56 13.14 4.22
C SER A 68 0.50 12.70 5.24
N ARG A 69 0.18 12.79 6.53
CA ARG A 69 1.16 12.37 7.55
C ARG A 69 1.41 10.88 7.52
N VAL A 70 0.37 10.08 7.28
CA VAL A 70 0.55 8.64 7.16
C VAL A 70 1.46 8.33 5.97
N GLU A 71 1.19 8.99 4.86
CA GLU A 71 1.95 8.70 3.64
C GLU A 71 3.40 9.16 3.73
N ARG A 72 3.66 10.22 4.51
CA ARG A 72 5.03 10.68 4.68
C ARG A 72 5.78 9.96 5.79
N GLY A 73 5.09 9.10 6.53
CA GLY A 73 5.74 8.35 7.58
C GLY A 73 5.71 9.02 8.94
N GLY A 74 4.92 10.07 9.10
CA GLY A 74 4.81 10.74 10.39
C GLY A 74 3.88 10.06 11.36
N VAL A 75 3.07 9.13 10.85
CA VAL A 75 2.12 8.39 11.66
C VAL A 75 2.09 6.96 11.15
N SER A 76 2.14 5.98 12.05
CA SER A 76 2.06 4.59 11.64
C SER A 76 0.62 4.24 11.31
N PRO A 77 0.36 3.60 10.18
CA PRO A 77 -0.99 3.18 9.86
C PRO A 77 -1.42 2.06 10.81
N THR A 78 -2.59 2.21 11.38
CA THR A 78 -3.14 1.16 12.23
C THR A 78 -3.88 0.13 11.38
N VAL A 79 -4.13 -1.03 11.96
CA VAL A 79 -4.91 -2.05 11.26
C VAL A 79 -6.29 -1.50 10.90
N ASN A 80 -6.90 -0.74 11.80
CA ASN A 80 -8.19 -0.13 11.50
C ASN A 80 -8.11 0.84 10.35
N TYR A 81 -7.05 1.64 10.30
CA TYR A 81 -6.89 2.58 9.20
C TYR A 81 -6.75 1.83 7.87
N ILE A 82 -5.96 0.75 7.87
CA ILE A 82 -5.78 -0.05 6.67
C ILE A 82 -7.11 -0.61 6.19
N ALA A 83 -7.90 -1.14 7.12
CA ALA A 83 -9.19 -1.71 6.78
C ALA A 83 -10.14 -0.65 6.21
N LYS A 84 -10.21 0.50 6.87
CA LYS A 84 -11.09 1.56 6.40
C LYS A 84 -10.68 2.07 5.03
N MET A 85 -9.39 2.22 4.83
CA MET A 85 -8.89 2.72 3.56
C MET A 85 -9.19 1.74 2.43
N ALA A 86 -8.93 0.45 2.67
CA ALA A 86 -9.20 -0.56 1.65
C ALA A 86 -10.70 -0.56 1.30
N ASP A 87 -11.53 -0.51 2.32
CA ASP A 87 -12.96 -0.53 2.10
C ASP A 87 -13.41 0.71 1.31
N ALA A 88 -12.89 1.87 1.65
CA ALA A 88 -13.25 3.11 0.96
C ALA A 88 -12.80 3.08 -0.50
N LEU A 89 -11.73 2.36 -0.79
CA LEU A 89 -11.21 2.26 -2.14
C LEU A 89 -11.69 1.00 -2.84
N ASN A 90 -12.67 0.32 -2.26
CA ASN A 90 -13.27 -0.86 -2.85
C ASN A 90 -12.24 -1.95 -3.10
N ALA A 91 -11.36 -2.14 -2.16
CA ALA A 91 -10.30 -3.13 -2.24
C ALA A 91 -10.41 -4.12 -1.09
N ASP A 92 -10.04 -5.36 -1.36
CA ASP A 92 -9.91 -6.35 -0.29
C ASP A 92 -8.58 -6.11 0.41
N ALA A 93 -8.52 -6.48 1.67
CA ALA A 93 -7.28 -6.36 2.42
C ALA A 93 -7.16 -7.55 3.37
N GLU A 94 -5.97 -8.11 3.45
CA GLU A 94 -5.72 -9.23 4.35
C GLU A 94 -4.27 -9.22 4.78
N ILE A 95 -4.03 -9.84 5.93
CA ILE A 95 -2.67 -10.07 6.41
C ILE A 95 -2.45 -11.57 6.33
N VAL A 96 -1.35 -11.96 5.73
CA VAL A 96 -1.05 -13.36 5.48
C VAL A 96 0.22 -13.76 6.21
N PHE A 97 0.12 -14.85 6.96
CA PHE A 97 1.30 -15.42 7.61
C PHE A 97 1.61 -16.74 6.93
N ARG A 98 2.84 -16.89 6.47
CA ARG A 98 3.31 -18.12 5.84
C ARG A 98 4.39 -18.72 6.72
N PRO A 99 4.07 -19.75 7.49
CA PRO A 99 5.11 -20.41 8.28
C PRO A 99 6.18 -20.94 7.35
N ARG A 100 7.42 -20.68 7.67
CA ARG A 100 8.52 -21.15 6.84
C ARG A 100 8.58 -22.66 6.86
N GLY A 101 8.76 -23.25 5.67
CA GLY A 101 8.79 -24.71 5.56
C GLY A 101 7.43 -25.35 5.46
N SER A 102 6.38 -24.57 5.40
CA SER A 102 5.02 -25.09 5.30
C SER A 102 4.32 -24.47 4.11
N LYS A 103 3.40 -25.21 3.52
CA LYS A 103 2.62 -24.67 2.42
C LYS A 103 1.33 -24.03 2.90
N LYS A 104 0.99 -24.23 4.15
CA LYS A 104 -0.22 -23.64 4.69
C LYS A 104 -0.01 -22.19 5.02
N VAL A 105 -1.04 -21.40 4.84
CA VAL A 105 -1.00 -19.99 5.22
C VAL A 105 -2.13 -19.71 6.19
N ILE A 106 -1.92 -18.73 7.02
CA ILE A 106 -2.93 -18.26 7.95
C ILE A 106 -3.27 -16.85 7.55
N ARG A 107 -4.56 -16.57 7.34
CA ARG A 107 -4.99 -15.27 6.86
C ARG A 107 -5.86 -14.56 7.85
N ALA A 108 -5.62 -13.27 8.01
CA ALA A 108 -6.52 -12.41 8.75
C ALA A 108 -7.20 -11.53 7.71
N ILE A 109 -8.48 -11.73 7.51
CA ILE A 109 -9.24 -11.01 6.51
C ILE A 109 -9.70 -9.70 7.13
N LEU A 110 -9.22 -8.59 6.60
CA LEU A 110 -9.60 -7.28 7.13
C LEU A 110 -10.80 -6.71 6.38
N VAL A 111 -10.79 -6.83 5.07
CA VAL A 111 -11.88 -6.37 4.23
C VAL A 111 -12.00 -7.32 3.08
N LYS A 112 -13.21 -7.78 2.82
CA LYS A 112 -13.44 -8.65 1.69
C LYS A 112 -14.86 -8.44 1.22
N GLU A 113 -15.06 -8.43 -0.09
CA GLU A 113 -16.38 -8.28 -0.64
C GLU A 113 -17.26 -9.40 -0.11
N ASP A 114 -18.44 -9.04 0.38
CA ASP A 114 -19.34 -9.97 1.00
C ASP A 114 -20.64 -10.02 0.22
N LYS A 115 -20.79 -11.05 -0.61
CA LYS A 115 -21.98 -11.17 -1.43
C LYS A 115 -23.23 -11.45 -0.61
N VAL A 116 -23.07 -12.14 0.50
CA VAL A 116 -24.19 -12.39 1.37
C VAL A 116 -24.68 -11.09 1.96
N LYS A 117 -23.74 -10.24 2.37
CA LYS A 117 -24.06 -8.95 2.93
C LYS A 117 -24.79 -8.10 1.91
N HIS A 118 -24.35 -8.12 0.66
CA HIS A 118 -25.01 -7.39 -0.40
C HIS A 118 -26.43 -7.89 -0.58
N ARG A 119 -26.61 -9.18 -0.54
CA ARG A 119 -27.94 -9.74 -0.74
C ARG A 119 -28.87 -9.43 0.43
N ALA A 120 -28.30 -9.26 1.58
CA ALA A 120 -29.11 -8.99 2.77
C ALA A 120 -29.73 -7.60 2.74
N LYS A 121 -29.25 -6.78 1.84
CA LYS A 121 -29.85 -5.48 1.70
C LYS A 121 -30.97 -5.51 0.72
#